data_25f1d3c65727292077679588fbdf92c9
#
_entry.id   25f1d3c65727292077679588fbdf92c9
#
_cell.length_a   1.000
_cell.length_b   1.000
_cell.length_c   1.000
_cell.angle_alpha   90.00
_cell.angle_beta   90.00
_cell.angle_gamma   90.00
#
_symmetry.space_group_name_H-M   'P 1'
#
loop_
_entity.id
_entity.type
_entity.pdbx_description
1 polymer ?
#
loop_
_entity_poly.entity_id
_entity_poly.type
_entity_poly.pdbx_seq_one_letter_code
_entity_poly.pdbx_strand_id
1 'polypeptide(L)'
;MDIIGRAKKELAEYVAAQLGISEEEVFKNITYPPREELGDLSLALPSLIKGNINEKAKLLQEYKGELIERIEVAGIYLNARLNLRNLFVSIFSKLDDSYGLEKIEKPKRIVVEHTSANPIHPLHIGHLRNTILGDALARALKARGHSVNVRFYVNDTGRQVAVLIYGLKLLGFPDPEPNVKKDLWLGIIYAMTNVILEIRKLREELKKLSESEYREKVRELDELIVIANDLRNRNEVLFDKLADAINAREEPEKEIGEIIKKYEEGNDELKEIIRKYISYALEGFSETLSKLNIRFDNFDYESDLLWGNMVDEVLKALLSSPAKIPYKGVAALDLDSFLGDEARSKLRIPKGLKIPPLVLMRSDGTTLYTVRDIAYTIFKFNQFNADLVINVIAEEQYIPQIQLRGALELLGYSRFAENLLHYSYGMVNIQGLRMSGRLGKIITIDEIYEKLDSIVRNKLKEKGGDMENIDDIANAALRYAILSVSANKPLSFDLNRITSFEQNSGPYLQYTYARAVNILAKSTESLSMDKVDFNDLVGDKRKILILIAKFPEVFKNAIDNLRLEDLVAFLRELSDVFNSWYDKERVLQEQDLGRRMLRLYIVKGVSVVLKNGLSVLGIRSLERM
;
A
#
# COMPACT_ATOMS: atom_id res chain seq x y z
N MET A 1 -27.67 -2.89 -1.79
CA MET A 1 -27.22 -4.21 -2.30
C MET A 1 -27.04 -4.07 -3.81
N ASP A 2 -25.90 -4.47 -4.32
CA ASP A 2 -25.57 -4.45 -5.74
C ASP A 2 -26.44 -5.43 -6.55
N ILE A 3 -26.37 -5.35 -7.88
CA ILE A 3 -27.25 -6.12 -8.76
C ILE A 3 -26.97 -7.63 -8.69
N ILE A 4 -25.71 -8.03 -8.52
CA ILE A 4 -25.35 -9.45 -8.34
C ILE A 4 -25.83 -9.95 -6.98
N GLY A 5 -25.69 -9.13 -5.93
CA GLY A 5 -26.23 -9.43 -4.60
C GLY A 5 -27.74 -9.62 -4.62
N ARG A 6 -28.48 -8.81 -5.41
CA ARG A 6 -29.93 -9.01 -5.62
C ARG A 6 -30.23 -10.33 -6.33
N ALA A 7 -29.49 -10.68 -7.36
CA ALA A 7 -29.65 -11.97 -8.05
C ALA A 7 -29.33 -13.16 -7.13
N LYS A 8 -28.27 -13.06 -6.32
CA LYS A 8 -27.94 -14.08 -5.30
C LYS A 8 -29.06 -14.19 -4.25
N LYS A 9 -29.62 -13.06 -3.82
CA LYS A 9 -30.72 -13.05 -2.85
C LYS A 9 -31.97 -13.71 -3.43
N GLU A 10 -32.36 -13.36 -4.66
CA GLU A 10 -33.48 -13.97 -5.37
C GLU A 10 -33.32 -15.51 -5.48
N LEU A 11 -32.12 -15.99 -5.82
CA LEU A 11 -31.82 -17.41 -5.85
C LEU A 11 -31.88 -18.04 -4.45
N ALA A 12 -31.37 -17.35 -3.44
CA ALA A 12 -31.35 -17.83 -2.06
C ALA A 12 -32.76 -17.95 -1.47
N GLU A 13 -33.62 -16.96 -1.69
CA GLU A 13 -35.02 -16.97 -1.28
C GLU A 13 -35.76 -18.17 -1.88
N TYR A 14 -35.59 -18.43 -3.18
CA TYR A 14 -36.22 -19.57 -3.84
C TYR A 14 -35.72 -20.91 -3.27
N VAL A 15 -34.39 -21.10 -3.18
CA VAL A 15 -33.81 -22.38 -2.71
C VAL A 15 -34.18 -22.63 -1.24
N ALA A 16 -34.13 -21.57 -0.40
CA ALA A 16 -34.49 -21.66 1.00
C ALA A 16 -35.94 -22.09 1.19
N ALA A 17 -36.88 -21.53 0.40
CA ALA A 17 -38.30 -21.89 0.45
C ALA A 17 -38.56 -23.35 0.01
N GLN A 18 -37.87 -23.84 -1.05
CA GLN A 18 -38.05 -25.20 -1.55
C GLN A 18 -37.43 -26.26 -0.62
N LEU A 19 -36.33 -25.95 0.04
CA LEU A 19 -35.59 -26.89 0.88
C LEU A 19 -35.91 -26.79 2.38
N GLY A 20 -36.63 -25.75 2.80
CA GLY A 20 -36.94 -25.51 4.21
C GLY A 20 -35.71 -25.17 5.06
N ILE A 21 -34.74 -24.41 4.51
CA ILE A 21 -33.48 -24.01 5.17
C ILE A 21 -33.33 -22.49 5.23
N SER A 22 -32.33 -22.00 5.96
CA SER A 22 -32.09 -20.56 6.12
C SER A 22 -31.65 -19.89 4.81
N GLU A 23 -32.32 -18.78 4.42
CA GLU A 23 -31.90 -17.93 3.29
C GLU A 23 -30.45 -17.46 3.43
N GLU A 24 -30.04 -17.06 4.64
CA GLU A 24 -28.68 -16.60 4.93
C GLU A 24 -27.64 -17.69 4.69
N GLU A 25 -27.96 -18.94 5.04
CA GLU A 25 -27.09 -20.09 4.81
C GLU A 25 -26.95 -20.37 3.30
N VAL A 26 -28.06 -20.32 2.55
CA VAL A 26 -28.03 -20.47 1.08
C VAL A 26 -27.21 -19.34 0.46
N PHE A 27 -27.51 -18.08 0.80
CA PHE A 27 -26.84 -16.90 0.24
C PHE A 27 -25.31 -16.96 0.39
N LYS A 28 -24.82 -17.35 1.57
CA LYS A 28 -23.37 -17.47 1.86
C LYS A 28 -22.68 -18.55 1.04
N ASN A 29 -23.40 -19.57 0.58
CA ASN A 29 -22.87 -20.68 -0.20
C ASN A 29 -22.98 -20.47 -1.72
N ILE A 30 -23.61 -19.39 -2.20
CA ILE A 30 -23.65 -19.06 -3.62
C ILE A 30 -22.30 -18.56 -4.10
N THR A 31 -21.71 -19.24 -5.07
CA THR A 31 -20.42 -18.97 -5.68
C THR A 31 -20.54 -18.72 -7.18
N TYR A 32 -19.40 -18.50 -7.84
CA TYR A 32 -19.31 -18.46 -9.29
C TYR A 32 -18.83 -19.82 -9.82
N PRO A 33 -19.44 -20.36 -10.89
CA PRO A 33 -18.95 -21.59 -11.48
C PRO A 33 -17.58 -21.39 -12.14
N PRO A 34 -16.74 -22.43 -12.23
CA PRO A 34 -15.39 -22.33 -12.81
C PRO A 34 -15.40 -22.13 -14.35
N ARG A 35 -16.52 -22.37 -15.02
CA ARG A 35 -16.69 -22.19 -16.47
C ARG A 35 -18.04 -21.55 -16.75
N GLU A 36 -18.09 -20.65 -17.72
CA GLU A 36 -19.29 -19.91 -18.12
C GLU A 36 -20.42 -20.83 -18.68
N GLU A 37 -20.04 -21.94 -19.28
CA GLU A 37 -21.03 -22.90 -19.81
C GLU A 37 -21.92 -23.50 -18.71
N LEU A 38 -21.39 -23.59 -17.49
CA LEU A 38 -22.11 -24.15 -16.35
C LEU A 38 -23.16 -23.20 -15.77
N GLY A 39 -23.02 -21.89 -15.95
CA GLY A 39 -23.94 -20.88 -15.40
C GLY A 39 -23.23 -19.59 -15.05
N ASP A 40 -23.97 -18.69 -14.39
CA ASP A 40 -23.44 -17.41 -13.87
C ASP A 40 -23.29 -17.43 -12.35
N LEU A 41 -24.15 -18.19 -11.67
CA LEU A 41 -24.08 -18.46 -10.23
C LEU A 41 -24.14 -19.98 -10.02
N SER A 42 -23.52 -20.46 -8.96
CA SER A 42 -23.48 -21.89 -8.61
C SER A 42 -23.59 -22.10 -7.10
N LEU A 43 -24.27 -23.17 -6.72
CA LEU A 43 -24.51 -23.55 -5.33
C LEU A 43 -24.23 -25.04 -5.16
N ALA A 44 -23.32 -25.41 -4.27
CA ALA A 44 -23.01 -26.78 -3.94
C ALA A 44 -24.08 -27.33 -2.98
N LEU A 45 -24.96 -28.23 -3.45
CA LEU A 45 -26.06 -28.79 -2.67
C LEU A 45 -25.62 -29.58 -1.43
N PRO A 46 -24.48 -30.34 -1.44
CA PRO A 46 -24.04 -31.09 -0.26
C PRO A 46 -23.74 -30.22 0.95
N SER A 47 -23.38 -28.96 0.75
CA SER A 47 -23.14 -28.02 1.87
C SER A 47 -24.43 -27.65 2.63
N LEU A 48 -25.60 -27.82 2.00
CA LEU A 48 -26.90 -27.38 2.49
C LEU A 48 -27.84 -28.53 2.81
N ILE A 49 -27.74 -29.66 2.08
CA ILE A 49 -28.67 -30.75 2.13
C ILE A 49 -28.08 -31.93 2.90
N LYS A 50 -28.69 -32.26 4.03
CA LYS A 50 -28.43 -33.53 4.74
C LYS A 50 -29.38 -34.63 4.19
N GLY A 51 -28.83 -35.76 3.74
CA GLY A 51 -29.60 -36.92 3.21
C GLY A 51 -29.55 -37.08 1.71
N ASN A 52 -30.66 -37.56 1.11
CA ASN A 52 -30.71 -37.86 -0.34
C ASN A 52 -30.78 -36.56 -1.17
N ILE A 53 -29.62 -36.15 -1.71
CA ILE A 53 -29.50 -34.95 -2.54
C ILE A 53 -30.36 -35.04 -3.80
N ASN A 54 -30.41 -36.22 -4.45
CA ASN A 54 -31.13 -36.41 -5.71
C ASN A 54 -32.66 -36.24 -5.54
N GLU A 55 -33.20 -36.63 -4.40
CA GLU A 55 -34.62 -36.46 -4.11
C GLU A 55 -34.98 -35.01 -3.86
N LYS A 56 -34.19 -34.30 -3.03
CA LYS A 56 -34.40 -32.89 -2.75
C LYS A 56 -34.09 -32.00 -3.95
N ALA A 57 -33.12 -32.36 -4.78
CA ALA A 57 -32.82 -31.65 -6.02
C ALA A 57 -34.00 -31.62 -7.00
N LYS A 58 -34.86 -32.62 -6.97
CA LYS A 58 -36.10 -32.63 -7.78
C LYS A 58 -37.09 -31.54 -7.42
N LEU A 59 -36.98 -30.97 -6.19
CA LEU A 59 -37.79 -29.83 -5.76
C LEU A 59 -37.29 -28.50 -6.37
N LEU A 60 -36.05 -28.47 -6.85
CA LEU A 60 -35.39 -27.29 -7.42
C LEU A 60 -35.53 -27.30 -8.97
N GLN A 61 -36.74 -27.39 -9.49
CA GLN A 61 -37.00 -27.40 -10.91
C GLN A 61 -37.67 -26.11 -11.37
N GLU A 62 -37.33 -25.69 -12.62
CA GLU A 62 -38.04 -24.68 -13.40
C GLU A 62 -38.33 -23.34 -12.69
N TYR A 63 -37.29 -22.77 -12.05
CA TYR A 63 -37.40 -21.43 -11.53
C TYR A 63 -37.05 -20.35 -12.58
N LYS A 64 -37.91 -19.34 -12.66
CA LYS A 64 -37.66 -18.10 -13.41
C LYS A 64 -38.08 -16.92 -12.55
N GLY A 65 -37.14 -16.00 -12.36
CA GLY A 65 -37.34 -14.76 -11.58
C GLY A 65 -37.11 -13.49 -12.36
N GLU A 66 -36.91 -12.40 -11.66
CA GLU A 66 -36.60 -11.11 -12.27
C GLU A 66 -35.16 -11.11 -12.85
N LEU A 67 -34.17 -11.50 -12.03
CA LEU A 67 -32.76 -11.53 -12.39
C LEU A 67 -32.24 -12.91 -12.74
N ILE A 68 -32.94 -13.97 -12.41
CA ILE A 68 -32.63 -15.35 -12.77
C ILE A 68 -33.48 -15.76 -13.95
N GLU A 69 -32.87 -16.10 -15.08
CA GLU A 69 -33.54 -16.60 -16.26
C GLU A 69 -33.98 -18.07 -16.12
N ARG A 70 -33.07 -18.89 -15.60
CA ARG A 70 -33.30 -20.32 -15.36
C ARG A 70 -32.29 -20.89 -14.38
N ILE A 71 -32.65 -22.00 -13.78
CA ILE A 71 -31.76 -22.83 -12.97
C ILE A 71 -31.64 -24.22 -13.55
N GLU A 72 -30.53 -24.90 -13.26
CA GLU A 72 -30.26 -26.26 -13.69
C GLU A 72 -29.50 -27.02 -12.61
N VAL A 73 -29.94 -28.20 -12.26
CA VAL A 73 -29.22 -29.09 -11.35
C VAL A 73 -28.33 -30.02 -12.16
N ALA A 74 -27.01 -29.89 -11.98
CA ALA A 74 -26.01 -30.71 -12.64
C ALA A 74 -25.21 -31.48 -11.58
N GLY A 75 -25.55 -32.76 -11.37
CA GLY A 75 -24.95 -33.57 -10.32
C GLY A 75 -25.26 -33.02 -8.91
N ILE A 76 -24.23 -32.58 -8.20
CA ILE A 76 -24.36 -32.03 -6.86
C ILE A 76 -24.43 -30.49 -6.82
N TYR A 77 -24.49 -29.82 -7.97
CA TYR A 77 -24.53 -28.37 -8.10
C TYR A 77 -25.85 -27.89 -8.65
N LEU A 78 -26.38 -26.82 -8.07
CA LEU A 78 -27.42 -26.00 -8.69
C LEU A 78 -26.73 -24.82 -9.36
N ASN A 79 -26.92 -24.70 -10.67
CA ASN A 79 -26.39 -23.58 -11.46
C ASN A 79 -27.54 -22.68 -11.91
N ALA A 80 -27.32 -21.37 -11.90
CA ALA A 80 -28.29 -20.38 -12.33
C ALA A 80 -27.73 -19.53 -13.48
N ARG A 81 -28.60 -19.24 -14.45
CA ARG A 81 -28.37 -18.28 -15.54
C ARG A 81 -29.06 -16.97 -15.21
N LEU A 82 -28.33 -15.86 -15.39
CA LEU A 82 -28.86 -14.52 -15.19
C LEU A 82 -29.72 -14.08 -16.38
N ASN A 83 -30.80 -13.34 -16.11
CA ASN A 83 -31.58 -12.65 -17.13
C ASN A 83 -30.79 -11.43 -17.60
N LEU A 84 -30.08 -11.57 -18.72
CA LEU A 84 -29.15 -10.55 -19.23
C LEU A 84 -29.84 -9.25 -19.60
N ARG A 85 -31.08 -9.29 -20.11
CA ARG A 85 -31.86 -8.09 -20.44
C ARG A 85 -32.18 -7.28 -19.18
N ASN A 86 -32.71 -7.94 -18.16
CA ASN A 86 -33.05 -7.27 -16.90
C ASN A 86 -31.79 -6.80 -16.15
N LEU A 87 -30.71 -7.58 -16.21
CA LEU A 87 -29.41 -7.20 -15.68
C LEU A 87 -28.90 -5.90 -16.36
N PHE A 88 -28.90 -5.87 -17.69
CA PHE A 88 -28.50 -4.71 -18.50
C PHE A 88 -29.31 -3.47 -18.15
N VAL A 89 -30.64 -3.58 -18.19
CA VAL A 89 -31.54 -2.45 -17.88
C VAL A 89 -31.29 -1.95 -16.44
N SER A 90 -31.15 -2.85 -15.47
CA SER A 90 -30.92 -2.49 -14.06
C SER A 90 -29.57 -1.78 -13.84
N ILE A 91 -28.53 -2.15 -14.59
CA ILE A 91 -27.22 -1.50 -14.53
C ILE A 91 -27.30 -0.12 -15.18
N PHE A 92 -27.68 -0.06 -16.45
CA PHE A 92 -27.55 1.15 -17.25
C PHE A 92 -28.58 2.23 -16.94
N SER A 93 -29.69 1.88 -16.28
CA SER A 93 -30.63 2.88 -15.72
C SER A 93 -30.07 3.64 -14.52
N LYS A 94 -29.03 3.12 -13.84
CA LYS A 94 -28.42 3.65 -12.63
C LYS A 94 -26.92 3.93 -12.79
N LEU A 95 -26.39 3.74 -14.00
CA LEU A 95 -24.96 3.91 -14.26
C LEU A 95 -24.59 5.40 -14.22
N ASP A 96 -23.94 5.80 -13.15
CA ASP A 96 -23.36 7.13 -12.96
C ASP A 96 -21.86 7.04 -12.62
N ASP A 97 -21.24 8.17 -12.36
CA ASP A 97 -19.81 8.25 -12.02
C ASP A 97 -19.46 7.62 -10.67
N SER A 98 -20.43 7.24 -9.86
CA SER A 98 -20.23 6.54 -8.57
C SER A 98 -20.52 5.04 -8.64
N TYR A 99 -20.88 4.52 -9.83
CA TYR A 99 -21.25 3.11 -10.00
C TYR A 99 -20.18 2.17 -9.45
N GLY A 100 -20.60 1.26 -8.62
CA GLY A 100 -19.78 0.23 -8.01
C GLY A 100 -19.01 0.65 -6.76
N LEU A 101 -18.95 1.95 -6.44
CA LEU A 101 -18.28 2.47 -5.25
C LEU A 101 -19.24 2.49 -4.04
N GLU A 102 -19.77 1.33 -3.68
CA GLU A 102 -20.73 1.22 -2.57
C GLU A 102 -20.12 1.66 -1.24
N LYS A 103 -20.78 2.59 -0.57
CA LYS A 103 -20.39 3.05 0.77
C LYS A 103 -20.79 2.05 1.83
N ILE A 104 -19.95 1.91 2.86
CA ILE A 104 -20.25 1.08 4.03
C ILE A 104 -21.35 1.73 4.89
N GLU A 105 -22.25 0.94 5.46
CA GLU A 105 -23.34 1.45 6.31
C GLU A 105 -22.83 2.04 7.63
N LYS A 106 -21.76 1.44 8.18
CA LYS A 106 -21.16 1.87 9.46
C LYS A 106 -19.72 2.32 9.21
N PRO A 107 -19.50 3.59 8.81
CA PRO A 107 -18.16 4.10 8.57
C PRO A 107 -17.33 4.13 9.86
N LYS A 108 -16.05 3.84 9.74
CA LYS A 108 -15.05 3.91 10.81
C LYS A 108 -14.15 5.12 10.61
N ARG A 109 -13.60 5.63 11.71
CA ARG A 109 -12.46 6.57 11.69
C ARG A 109 -11.19 5.73 11.69
N ILE A 110 -10.42 5.82 10.62
CA ILE A 110 -9.25 4.99 10.36
C ILE A 110 -8.02 5.89 10.24
N VAL A 111 -6.98 5.57 10.98
CA VAL A 111 -5.65 6.14 10.75
C VAL A 111 -4.86 5.16 9.89
N VAL A 112 -4.27 5.64 8.80
CA VAL A 112 -3.31 4.90 7.99
C VAL A 112 -1.96 5.59 8.10
N GLU A 113 -0.99 4.93 8.72
CA GLU A 113 0.39 5.37 8.77
C GLU A 113 1.22 4.62 7.73
N HIS A 114 1.93 5.37 6.90
CA HIS A 114 2.82 4.79 5.90
C HIS A 114 3.99 5.70 5.54
N THR A 115 4.95 5.19 4.79
CA THR A 115 6.19 5.84 4.37
C THR A 115 7.13 6.05 5.56
N SER A 116 6.86 7.01 6.43
CA SER A 116 7.54 7.24 7.73
C SER A 116 9.07 7.09 7.64
N ALA A 117 9.66 7.71 6.60
CA ALA A 117 11.09 7.62 6.33
C ALA A 117 11.89 8.57 7.22
N ASN A 118 13.13 8.17 7.57
CA ASN A 118 14.05 9.04 8.30
C ASN A 118 14.44 10.26 7.45
N PRO A 119 14.30 11.49 7.97
CA PRO A 119 14.50 12.72 7.19
C PRO A 119 15.99 13.11 7.08
N ILE A 120 16.83 12.16 6.71
CA ILE A 120 18.30 12.30 6.61
C ILE A 120 18.86 11.95 5.23
N HIS A 121 18.04 11.39 4.35
CA HIS A 121 18.38 11.01 2.97
C HIS A 121 17.12 10.97 2.12
N PRO A 122 17.23 11.00 0.77
CA PRO A 122 16.09 10.90 -0.13
C PRO A 122 15.28 9.62 0.05
N LEU A 123 14.01 9.66 -0.34
CA LEU A 123 13.18 8.46 -0.44
C LEU A 123 13.78 7.49 -1.46
N HIS A 124 13.88 6.21 -1.09
CA HIS A 124 14.51 5.19 -1.89
C HIS A 124 13.57 4.01 -2.16
N ILE A 125 14.02 3.04 -2.97
CA ILE A 125 13.24 1.87 -3.39
C ILE A 125 12.62 1.10 -2.22
N GLY A 126 13.26 1.05 -1.05
CA GLY A 126 12.70 0.44 0.15
C GLY A 126 11.41 1.13 0.63
N HIS A 127 11.29 2.44 0.41
CA HIS A 127 10.09 3.21 0.75
C HIS A 127 9.01 3.13 -0.34
N LEU A 128 9.39 2.90 -1.61
CA LEU A 128 8.47 2.96 -2.75
C LEU A 128 7.24 2.06 -2.58
N ARG A 129 7.45 0.83 -2.14
CA ARG A 129 6.36 -0.14 -1.96
C ARG A 129 5.43 0.25 -0.83
N ASN A 130 6.01 0.61 0.32
CA ASN A 130 5.29 1.12 1.48
C ASN A 130 4.39 2.30 1.09
N THR A 131 4.99 3.27 0.43
CA THR A 131 4.36 4.53 0.04
C THR A 131 3.16 4.30 -0.90
N ILE A 132 3.30 3.45 -1.92
CA ILE A 132 2.22 3.15 -2.87
C ILE A 132 1.12 2.29 -2.23
N LEU A 133 1.49 1.27 -1.44
CA LEU A 133 0.51 0.42 -0.74
C LEU A 133 -0.32 1.24 0.26
N GLY A 134 0.35 2.09 1.05
CA GLY A 134 -0.32 2.90 2.07
C GLY A 134 -1.30 3.92 1.46
N ASP A 135 -0.88 4.65 0.43
CA ASP A 135 -1.74 5.62 -0.26
C ASP A 135 -2.92 4.93 -0.96
N ALA A 136 -2.69 3.82 -1.68
CA ALA A 136 -3.76 3.09 -2.34
C ALA A 136 -4.78 2.52 -1.33
N LEU A 137 -4.31 2.00 -0.20
CA LEU A 137 -5.16 1.54 0.88
C LEU A 137 -6.00 2.67 1.47
N ALA A 138 -5.40 3.83 1.73
CA ALA A 138 -6.12 4.99 2.25
C ALA A 138 -7.20 5.48 1.27
N ARG A 139 -6.87 5.55 -0.04
CA ARG A 139 -7.85 5.91 -1.10
C ARG A 139 -9.00 4.92 -1.17
N ALA A 140 -8.69 3.64 -1.14
CA ALA A 140 -9.67 2.57 -1.19
C ALA A 140 -10.64 2.64 -0.01
N LEU A 141 -10.13 2.82 1.21
CA LEU A 141 -10.94 2.99 2.42
C LEU A 141 -11.80 4.27 2.38
N LYS A 142 -11.24 5.39 1.88
CA LYS A 142 -12.01 6.63 1.63
C LYS A 142 -13.12 6.39 0.59
N ALA A 143 -12.82 5.70 -0.50
CA ALA A 143 -13.80 5.33 -1.52
C ALA A 143 -14.92 4.44 -0.95
N ARG A 144 -14.59 3.53 -0.02
CA ARG A 144 -15.55 2.67 0.68
C ARG A 144 -16.42 3.43 1.69
N GLY A 145 -16.11 4.69 1.99
CA GLY A 145 -16.91 5.57 2.85
C GLY A 145 -16.39 5.73 4.28
N HIS A 146 -15.21 5.21 4.59
CA HIS A 146 -14.58 5.46 5.88
C HIS A 146 -14.02 6.88 5.98
N SER A 147 -13.95 7.42 7.21
CA SER A 147 -13.18 8.64 7.51
C SER A 147 -11.73 8.25 7.73
N VAL A 148 -10.84 8.60 6.80
CA VAL A 148 -9.44 8.17 6.83
C VAL A 148 -8.53 9.36 7.00
N ASN A 149 -7.63 9.30 7.99
CA ASN A 149 -6.54 10.25 8.23
C ASN A 149 -5.21 9.55 7.91
N VAL A 150 -4.45 10.14 7.00
CA VAL A 150 -3.16 9.59 6.51
C VAL A 150 -2.01 10.30 7.22
N ARG A 151 -1.16 9.53 7.90
CA ARG A 151 -0.08 10.06 8.73
C ARG A 151 1.29 9.62 8.26
N PHE A 152 2.23 10.55 8.37
CA PHE A 152 3.66 10.32 8.21
C PHE A 152 4.33 10.54 9.57
N TYR A 153 4.98 9.51 10.11
CA TYR A 153 5.78 9.64 11.31
C TYR A 153 7.18 10.14 10.96
N VAL A 154 7.52 11.30 11.49
CA VAL A 154 8.82 11.96 11.26
C VAL A 154 9.75 11.56 12.39
N ASN A 155 10.66 10.63 12.12
CA ASN A 155 11.70 10.22 13.06
C ASN A 155 12.84 11.27 13.05
N ASP A 156 12.62 12.35 13.76
CA ASP A 156 13.52 13.49 13.86
C ASP A 156 14.46 13.43 15.06
N THR A 157 14.60 12.27 15.67
CA THR A 157 15.46 12.04 16.85
C THR A 157 16.52 10.96 16.60
N GLY A 158 17.39 10.74 17.59
CA GLY A 158 18.38 9.69 17.59
C GLY A 158 19.66 9.97 16.82
N ARG A 159 20.56 8.97 16.78
CA ARG A 159 21.95 9.13 16.32
C ARG A 159 22.06 9.59 14.86
N GLN A 160 21.21 9.13 13.96
CA GLN A 160 21.31 9.47 12.54
C GLN A 160 21.05 10.96 12.29
N VAL A 161 20.01 11.51 12.91
CA VAL A 161 19.71 12.94 12.85
C VAL A 161 20.84 13.75 13.51
N ALA A 162 21.35 13.32 14.65
CA ALA A 162 22.44 14.00 15.33
C ALA A 162 23.74 14.01 14.51
N VAL A 163 24.05 12.92 13.76
CA VAL A 163 25.19 12.87 12.82
C VAL A 163 25.02 13.89 11.69
N LEU A 164 23.81 13.99 11.11
CA LEU A 164 23.53 15.02 10.10
C LEU A 164 23.75 16.43 10.67
N ILE A 165 23.16 16.71 11.84
CA ILE A 165 23.26 18.02 12.49
C ILE A 165 24.71 18.34 12.90
N TYR A 166 25.47 17.33 13.33
CA TYR A 166 26.88 17.46 13.61
C TYR A 166 27.68 17.87 12.37
N GLY A 167 27.48 17.22 11.24
CA GLY A 167 28.09 17.60 9.96
C GLY A 167 27.74 19.03 9.55
N LEU A 168 26.45 19.39 9.63
CA LEU A 168 25.96 20.73 9.35
C LEU A 168 26.58 21.79 10.29
N LYS A 169 26.73 21.48 11.58
CA LYS A 169 27.41 22.33 12.56
C LYS A 169 28.86 22.61 12.17
N LEU A 170 29.61 21.57 11.77
CA LEU A 170 30.99 21.70 11.32
C LEU A 170 31.14 22.55 10.06
N LEU A 171 30.10 22.59 9.22
CA LEU A 171 30.02 23.44 8.03
C LEU A 171 29.53 24.86 8.31
N GLY A 172 29.10 25.18 9.55
CA GLY A 172 28.55 26.48 9.94
C GLY A 172 27.07 26.65 9.61
N PHE A 173 26.28 25.56 9.56
CA PHE A 173 24.84 25.54 9.29
C PHE A 173 24.45 26.22 7.97
N PRO A 174 25.01 25.80 6.81
CA PRO A 174 24.71 26.40 5.51
C PRO A 174 23.26 26.09 5.10
N ASP A 175 22.70 26.95 4.25
CA ASP A 175 21.47 26.68 3.56
C ASP A 175 21.72 25.71 2.35
N PRO A 176 20.69 24.98 1.89
CA PRO A 176 20.82 24.11 0.72
C PRO A 176 21.31 24.85 -0.52
N GLU A 177 22.17 24.19 -1.30
CA GLU A 177 22.66 24.74 -2.57
C GLU A 177 21.49 25.00 -3.53
N PRO A 178 21.49 26.16 -4.22
CA PRO A 178 20.52 26.44 -5.26
C PRO A 178 20.51 25.33 -6.34
N ASN A 179 19.32 24.93 -6.79
CA ASN A 179 19.12 23.91 -7.83
C ASN A 179 19.48 22.46 -7.42
N VAL A 180 19.83 22.20 -6.19
CA VAL A 180 19.95 20.84 -5.65
C VAL A 180 18.71 20.52 -4.81
N LYS A 181 18.11 19.36 -5.05
CA LYS A 181 16.98 18.88 -4.27
C LYS A 181 17.37 18.78 -2.79
N LYS A 182 16.57 19.34 -1.89
CA LYS A 182 16.96 19.58 -0.50
C LYS A 182 17.27 18.29 0.28
N ASP A 183 16.46 17.24 0.13
CA ASP A 183 16.71 15.93 0.76
C ASP A 183 17.95 15.21 0.19
N LEU A 184 18.25 15.39 -1.10
CA LEU A 184 19.47 14.89 -1.71
C LEU A 184 20.70 15.59 -1.16
N TRP A 185 20.65 16.92 -1.02
CA TRP A 185 21.73 17.72 -0.43
C TRP A 185 22.02 17.30 1.02
N LEU A 186 20.97 17.16 1.84
CA LEU A 186 21.10 16.66 3.22
C LEU A 186 21.67 15.24 3.26
N GLY A 187 21.20 14.36 2.36
CA GLY A 187 21.67 12.98 2.26
C GLY A 187 23.15 12.87 1.94
N ILE A 188 23.67 13.76 1.10
CA ILE A 188 25.12 13.83 0.78
C ILE A 188 25.90 14.22 2.03
N ILE A 189 25.49 15.28 2.77
CA ILE A 189 26.18 15.72 3.98
C ILE A 189 26.14 14.63 5.06
N TYR A 190 24.98 14.00 5.27
CA TYR A 190 24.84 12.87 6.18
C TYR A 190 25.78 11.72 5.81
N ALA A 191 25.78 11.29 4.55
CA ALA A 191 26.60 10.17 4.08
C ALA A 191 28.10 10.44 4.25
N MET A 192 28.55 11.64 3.88
CA MET A 192 29.95 12.06 4.05
C MET A 192 30.34 12.08 5.54
N THR A 193 29.53 12.72 6.38
CA THR A 193 29.79 12.81 7.82
C THR A 193 29.86 11.42 8.45
N ASN A 194 28.87 10.56 8.14
CA ASN A 194 28.80 9.23 8.72
C ASN A 194 29.97 8.34 8.30
N VAL A 195 30.33 8.33 7.01
CA VAL A 195 31.45 7.48 6.54
C VAL A 195 32.78 7.91 7.14
N ILE A 196 33.03 9.19 7.29
CA ILE A 196 34.25 9.71 7.92
C ILE A 196 34.31 9.29 9.39
N LEU A 197 33.22 9.39 10.12
CA LEU A 197 33.11 8.95 11.51
C LEU A 197 33.35 7.43 11.66
N GLU A 198 32.72 6.62 10.80
CA GLU A 198 32.89 5.17 10.83
C GLU A 198 34.32 4.74 10.48
N ILE A 199 34.97 5.34 9.48
CA ILE A 199 36.38 5.10 9.16
C ILE A 199 37.27 5.43 10.36
N ARG A 200 37.04 6.58 11.00
CA ARG A 200 37.81 6.99 12.19
C ARG A 200 37.64 6.00 13.32
N LYS A 201 36.40 5.64 13.65
CA LYS A 201 36.08 4.68 14.69
C LYS A 201 36.75 3.33 14.43
N LEU A 202 36.62 2.82 13.20
CA LEU A 202 37.18 1.53 12.83
C LEU A 202 38.70 1.51 12.86
N ARG A 203 39.37 2.60 12.50
CA ARG A 203 40.81 2.75 12.66
C ARG A 203 41.27 2.70 14.11
N GLU A 204 40.49 3.25 15.05
CA GLU A 204 40.80 3.19 16.48
C GLU A 204 40.54 1.78 17.05
N GLU A 205 39.50 1.09 16.58
CA GLU A 205 39.21 -0.30 16.96
C GLU A 205 40.33 -1.24 16.49
N LEU A 206 40.79 -1.11 15.26
CA LEU A 206 41.86 -1.92 14.68
C LEU A 206 43.18 -1.90 15.50
N LYS A 207 43.47 -0.81 16.22
CA LYS A 207 44.65 -0.70 17.09
C LYS A 207 44.57 -1.62 18.33
N LYS A 208 43.39 -2.17 18.66
CA LYS A 208 43.10 -2.89 19.91
C LYS A 208 42.74 -4.35 19.68
N LEU A 209 42.63 -4.83 18.43
CA LEU A 209 42.09 -6.15 18.08
C LEU A 209 43.18 -7.26 18.01
N SER A 210 42.73 -8.50 18.22
CA SER A 210 43.52 -9.70 17.97
C SER A 210 43.62 -10.02 16.47
N GLU A 211 44.61 -10.87 16.09
CA GLU A 211 44.95 -11.15 14.69
C GLU A 211 43.78 -11.77 13.86
N SER A 212 42.89 -12.52 14.51
CA SER A 212 41.74 -13.16 13.84
C SER A 212 40.61 -12.16 13.51
N GLU A 213 40.33 -11.23 14.41
CA GLU A 213 39.31 -10.19 14.25
C GLU A 213 39.76 -9.05 13.30
N TYR A 214 41.09 -8.84 13.25
CA TYR A 214 41.73 -7.80 12.44
C TYR A 214 41.41 -7.94 10.95
N ARG A 215 41.44 -9.15 10.37
CA ARG A 215 41.19 -9.37 8.93
C ARG A 215 39.78 -9.00 8.49
N GLU A 216 38.77 -9.29 9.30
CA GLU A 216 37.37 -8.95 8.99
C GLU A 216 37.18 -7.43 9.04
N LYS A 217 37.71 -6.79 10.08
CA LYS A 217 37.64 -5.35 10.25
C LYS A 217 38.43 -4.55 9.20
N VAL A 218 39.52 -5.08 8.66
CA VAL A 218 40.24 -4.48 7.53
C VAL A 218 39.39 -4.48 6.27
N ARG A 219 38.65 -5.56 5.97
CA ARG A 219 37.73 -5.60 4.81
C ARG A 219 36.61 -4.56 4.96
N GLU A 220 36.05 -4.42 6.17
CA GLU A 220 35.05 -3.41 6.48
C GLU A 220 35.61 -2.00 6.25
N LEU A 221 36.87 -1.75 6.65
CA LEU A 221 37.55 -0.48 6.40
C LEU A 221 37.76 -0.21 4.91
N ASP A 222 38.19 -1.22 4.13
CA ASP A 222 38.40 -1.10 2.69
C ASP A 222 37.09 -0.76 1.97
N GLU A 223 35.95 -1.41 2.38
CA GLU A 223 34.62 -1.09 1.85
C GLU A 223 34.23 0.38 2.15
N LEU A 224 34.47 0.85 3.37
CA LEU A 224 34.20 2.25 3.74
C LEU A 224 35.08 3.24 2.98
N ILE A 225 36.35 2.92 2.71
CA ILE A 225 37.25 3.76 1.91
C ILE A 225 36.76 3.88 0.46
N VAL A 226 36.22 2.80 -0.14
CA VAL A 226 35.62 2.86 -1.47
C VAL A 226 34.42 3.80 -1.48
N ILE A 227 33.54 3.71 -0.48
CA ILE A 227 32.38 4.61 -0.32
C ILE A 227 32.84 6.06 -0.16
N ALA A 228 33.84 6.30 0.71
CA ALA A 228 34.40 7.63 0.96
C ALA A 228 34.95 8.26 -0.33
N ASN A 229 35.66 7.48 -1.15
CA ASN A 229 36.18 7.95 -2.43
C ASN A 229 35.06 8.30 -3.42
N ASP A 230 33.98 7.48 -3.51
CA ASP A 230 32.83 7.81 -4.35
C ASP A 230 32.15 9.11 -3.90
N LEU A 231 31.95 9.28 -2.60
CA LEU A 231 31.39 10.51 -2.02
C LEU A 231 32.28 11.73 -2.24
N ARG A 232 33.60 11.58 -2.08
CA ARG A 232 34.57 12.63 -2.34
C ARG A 232 34.55 13.05 -3.82
N ASN A 233 34.43 12.11 -4.75
CA ASN A 233 34.32 12.39 -6.20
C ASN A 233 33.05 13.19 -6.55
N ARG A 234 31.98 13.07 -5.77
CA ARG A 234 30.74 13.87 -5.95
C ARG A 234 30.90 15.33 -5.55
N ASN A 235 31.62 15.61 -4.46
CA ASN A 235 31.94 16.96 -4.01
C ASN A 235 33.19 16.95 -3.14
N GLU A 236 34.37 17.13 -3.79
CA GLU A 236 35.68 17.04 -3.14
C GLU A 236 35.87 18.11 -2.06
N VAL A 237 35.48 19.35 -2.36
CA VAL A 237 35.64 20.49 -1.43
C VAL A 237 34.84 20.27 -0.15
N LEU A 238 33.60 19.80 -0.29
CA LEU A 238 32.73 19.54 0.86
C LEU A 238 33.24 18.37 1.69
N PHE A 239 33.68 17.28 1.01
CA PHE A 239 34.18 16.09 1.69
C PHE A 239 35.46 16.42 2.50
N ASP A 240 36.44 17.09 1.87
CA ASP A 240 37.72 17.42 2.51
C ASP A 240 37.50 18.37 3.70
N LYS A 241 36.63 19.38 3.56
CA LYS A 241 36.26 20.27 4.66
C LYS A 241 35.65 19.51 5.86
N LEU A 242 34.76 18.55 5.60
CA LEU A 242 34.19 17.71 6.68
C LEU A 242 35.24 16.79 7.30
N ALA A 243 36.09 16.16 6.47
CA ALA A 243 37.14 15.27 6.94
C ALA A 243 38.13 15.99 7.85
N ASP A 244 38.61 17.17 7.45
CA ASP A 244 39.52 18.01 8.25
C ASP A 244 38.86 18.43 9.55
N ALA A 245 37.61 18.91 9.49
CA ALA A 245 36.88 19.35 10.66
C ALA A 245 36.59 18.21 11.67
N ILE A 246 36.25 17.02 11.21
CA ILE A 246 35.99 15.84 12.07
C ILE A 246 37.29 15.31 12.64
N ASN A 247 38.37 15.25 11.85
CA ASN A 247 39.67 14.75 12.32
C ASN A 247 40.34 15.68 13.34
N ALA A 248 40.04 16.97 13.31
CA ALA A 248 40.52 17.96 14.31
C ALA A 248 39.81 17.84 15.68
N ARG A 249 38.75 17.08 15.81
CA ARG A 249 38.01 16.88 17.07
C ARG A 249 38.59 15.73 17.89
N GLU A 250 38.63 15.87 19.19
CA GLU A 250 39.10 14.79 20.09
C GLU A 250 38.04 13.70 20.24
N GLU A 251 36.78 14.06 20.55
CA GLU A 251 35.67 13.14 20.89
C GLU A 251 34.39 13.42 20.07
N PRO A 252 34.37 13.18 18.76
CA PRO A 252 33.18 13.46 17.93
C PRO A 252 31.91 12.72 18.42
N GLU A 253 32.03 11.49 18.86
CA GLU A 253 30.88 10.69 19.32
C GLU A 253 30.24 11.30 20.59
N LYS A 254 31.05 11.93 21.46
CA LYS A 254 30.55 12.64 22.64
C LYS A 254 29.78 13.91 22.24
N GLU A 255 30.30 14.67 21.26
CA GLU A 255 29.60 15.84 20.74
C GLU A 255 28.26 15.46 20.11
N ILE A 256 28.21 14.35 19.37
CA ILE A 256 26.99 13.81 18.80
C ILE A 256 26.00 13.36 19.91
N GLY A 257 26.50 12.68 20.93
CA GLY A 257 25.70 12.32 22.11
C GLY A 257 25.10 13.52 22.84
N GLU A 258 25.85 14.61 22.96
CA GLU A 258 25.36 15.87 23.54
C GLU A 258 24.26 16.51 22.68
N ILE A 259 24.35 16.45 21.36
CA ILE A 259 23.31 16.95 20.45
C ILE A 259 22.00 16.15 20.69
N ILE A 260 22.07 14.81 20.71
CA ILE A 260 20.92 13.96 21.00
C ILE A 260 20.28 14.36 22.32
N LYS A 261 21.08 14.36 23.40
CA LYS A 261 20.61 14.62 24.76
C LYS A 261 19.91 15.96 24.85
N LYS A 262 20.58 17.04 24.42
CA LYS A 262 20.02 18.39 24.48
C LYS A 262 18.75 18.55 23.66
N TYR A 263 18.66 17.89 22.49
CA TYR A 263 17.47 17.95 21.67
C TYR A 263 16.29 17.21 22.33
N GLU A 264 16.53 16.00 22.83
CA GLU A 264 15.50 15.21 23.53
C GLU A 264 15.04 15.91 24.84
N GLU A 265 15.93 16.61 25.52
CA GLU A 265 15.62 17.46 26.70
C GLU A 265 14.91 18.78 26.34
N GLY A 266 14.78 19.08 25.05
CA GLY A 266 14.00 20.21 24.55
C GLY A 266 14.74 21.53 24.51
N ASN A 267 16.06 21.56 24.27
CA ASN A 267 16.84 22.78 24.09
C ASN A 267 16.30 23.63 22.92
N ASP A 268 15.91 24.88 23.17
CA ASP A 268 15.21 25.72 22.19
C ASP A 268 16.03 25.99 20.92
N GLU A 269 17.33 26.26 21.04
CA GLU A 269 18.22 26.53 19.91
C GLU A 269 18.29 25.29 18.98
N LEU A 270 18.50 24.11 19.56
CA LEU A 270 18.54 22.87 18.78
C LEU A 270 17.18 22.49 18.18
N LYS A 271 16.07 22.82 18.86
CA LYS A 271 14.73 22.65 18.28
C LYS A 271 14.59 23.44 16.97
N GLU A 272 14.95 24.72 16.98
CA GLU A 272 14.87 25.57 15.80
C GLU A 272 15.76 25.04 14.66
N ILE A 273 17.01 24.73 14.98
CA ILE A 273 17.98 24.25 14.00
C ILE A 273 17.53 22.93 13.39
N ILE A 274 17.20 21.92 14.20
CA ILE A 274 16.85 20.59 13.72
C ILE A 274 15.54 20.65 12.93
N ARG A 275 14.52 21.36 13.43
CA ARG A 275 13.25 21.53 12.71
C ARG A 275 13.43 22.22 11.36
N LYS A 276 14.33 23.19 11.24
CA LYS A 276 14.68 23.84 9.98
C LYS A 276 15.20 22.79 8.97
N TYR A 277 16.21 22.00 9.34
CA TYR A 277 16.79 21.02 8.40
C TYR A 277 15.87 19.84 8.11
N ILE A 278 15.09 19.39 9.10
CA ILE A 278 14.05 18.38 8.86
C ILE A 278 12.99 18.90 7.89
N SER A 279 12.60 20.19 7.97
CA SER A 279 11.66 20.77 7.01
C SER A 279 12.21 20.71 5.57
N TYR A 280 13.51 20.92 5.38
CA TYR A 280 14.15 20.78 4.07
C TYR A 280 14.07 19.34 3.53
N ALA A 281 14.28 18.34 4.40
CA ALA A 281 14.11 16.95 4.00
C ALA A 281 12.66 16.65 3.58
N LEU A 282 11.68 17.12 4.36
CA LEU A 282 10.25 16.92 4.07
C LEU A 282 9.81 17.67 2.81
N GLU A 283 10.35 18.82 2.49
CA GLU A 283 10.14 19.51 1.22
C GLU A 283 10.65 18.65 0.05
N GLY A 284 11.86 18.09 0.14
CA GLY A 284 12.39 17.17 -0.86
C GLY A 284 11.54 15.89 -1.00
N PHE A 285 11.05 15.33 0.11
CA PHE A 285 10.09 14.21 0.07
C PHE A 285 8.80 14.59 -0.65
N SER A 286 8.28 15.78 -0.37
CA SER A 286 7.04 16.27 -0.99
C SER A 286 7.16 16.39 -2.50
N GLU A 287 8.33 16.77 -3.03
CA GLU A 287 8.60 16.78 -4.47
C GLU A 287 8.50 15.37 -5.08
N THR A 288 9.15 14.38 -4.47
CA THR A 288 9.07 12.97 -4.91
C THR A 288 7.64 12.41 -4.80
N LEU A 289 6.98 12.65 -3.66
CA LEU A 289 5.62 12.16 -3.38
C LEU A 289 4.58 12.79 -4.31
N SER A 290 4.78 14.04 -4.71
CA SER A 290 3.90 14.74 -5.67
C SER A 290 3.91 14.07 -7.05
N LYS A 291 5.09 13.61 -7.53
CA LYS A 291 5.20 12.83 -8.77
C LYS A 291 4.41 11.52 -8.71
N LEU A 292 4.32 10.91 -7.52
CA LEU A 292 3.53 9.71 -7.26
C LEU A 292 2.05 10.01 -6.94
N ASN A 293 1.64 11.29 -6.94
CA ASN A 293 0.30 11.75 -6.53
C ASN A 293 -0.07 11.29 -5.11
N ILE A 294 0.86 11.40 -4.16
CA ILE A 294 0.70 10.97 -2.76
C ILE A 294 0.74 12.18 -1.83
N ARG A 295 -0.19 12.21 -0.87
CA ARG A 295 -0.34 13.29 0.11
C ARG A 295 -0.63 12.72 1.48
N PHE A 296 -0.17 13.44 2.51
CA PHE A 296 -0.43 13.15 3.91
C PHE A 296 -1.33 14.22 4.51
N ASP A 297 -2.18 13.81 5.44
CA ASP A 297 -3.01 14.74 6.21
C ASP A 297 -2.21 15.33 7.37
N ASN A 298 -1.25 14.56 7.94
CA ASN A 298 -0.43 14.98 9.08
C ASN A 298 1.00 14.45 8.98
N PHE A 299 1.93 15.27 9.48
CA PHE A 299 3.30 14.90 9.79
C PHE A 299 3.46 14.96 11.31
N ASP A 300 3.65 13.80 11.96
CA ASP A 300 3.77 13.66 13.40
C ASP A 300 5.24 13.48 13.77
N TYR A 301 5.80 14.39 14.55
CA TYR A 301 7.21 14.35 14.92
C TYR A 301 7.44 13.51 16.18
N GLU A 302 8.46 12.66 16.18
CA GLU A 302 8.85 11.86 17.33
C GLU A 302 9.23 12.73 18.52
N SER A 303 9.93 13.83 18.27
CA SER A 303 10.34 14.77 19.31
C SER A 303 9.17 15.42 20.05
N ASP A 304 8.01 15.63 19.42
CA ASP A 304 6.83 16.18 20.09
C ASP A 304 6.28 15.22 21.16
N LEU A 305 6.41 13.91 20.95
CA LEU A 305 6.02 12.90 21.95
C LEU A 305 6.96 12.89 23.16
N LEU A 306 8.25 13.15 22.93
CA LEU A 306 9.25 13.27 23.99
C LEU A 306 9.01 14.53 24.81
N TRP A 307 8.88 15.68 24.15
CA TRP A 307 8.67 16.97 24.85
C TRP A 307 7.31 17.07 25.55
N GLY A 308 6.32 16.34 25.04
CA GLY A 308 5.00 16.19 25.66
C GLY A 308 4.95 15.20 26.83
N ASN A 309 6.07 14.65 27.27
CA ASN A 309 6.20 13.63 28.36
C ASN A 309 5.45 12.31 28.10
N MET A 310 4.86 12.10 26.94
CA MET A 310 4.06 10.91 26.64
C MET A 310 4.91 9.63 26.65
N VAL A 311 6.15 9.70 26.15
CA VAL A 311 7.08 8.57 26.16
C VAL A 311 7.47 8.22 27.60
N ASP A 312 7.72 9.20 28.44
CA ASP A 312 8.09 9.00 29.86
C ASP A 312 6.95 8.41 30.68
N GLU A 313 5.71 8.86 30.44
CA GLU A 313 4.51 8.30 31.08
C GLU A 313 4.32 6.83 30.72
N VAL A 314 4.44 6.49 29.44
CA VAL A 314 4.37 5.10 28.96
C VAL A 314 5.50 4.27 29.57
N LEU A 315 6.74 4.76 29.55
CA LEU A 315 7.88 4.05 30.13
C LEU A 315 7.66 3.77 31.63
N LYS A 316 7.23 4.77 32.42
CA LYS A 316 6.94 4.60 33.86
C LYS A 316 5.86 3.54 34.09
N ALA A 317 4.78 3.56 33.29
CA ALA A 317 3.72 2.57 33.38
C ALA A 317 4.22 1.14 33.06
N LEU A 318 5.03 0.98 32.00
CA LEU A 318 5.63 -0.31 31.65
C LEU A 318 6.61 -0.82 32.70
N LEU A 319 7.44 0.05 33.26
CA LEU A 319 8.40 -0.31 34.34
C LEU A 319 7.71 -0.71 35.65
N SER A 320 6.49 -0.25 35.88
CA SER A 320 5.67 -0.58 37.04
C SER A 320 4.79 -1.81 36.84
N SER A 321 4.78 -2.38 35.64
CA SER A 321 3.91 -3.51 35.28
C SER A 321 4.36 -4.84 35.89
N PRO A 322 3.44 -5.80 36.11
CA PRO A 322 3.76 -7.13 36.62
C PRO A 322 4.58 -7.99 35.63
N ALA A 323 4.61 -7.63 34.33
CA ALA A 323 5.38 -8.34 33.32
C ALA A 323 6.85 -7.92 33.26
N LYS A 324 7.28 -6.96 34.08
CA LYS A 324 8.69 -6.51 34.10
C LYS A 324 9.64 -7.59 34.57
N ILE A 325 10.70 -7.80 33.81
CA ILE A 325 11.79 -8.72 34.12
C ILE A 325 13.16 -8.06 33.88
N PRO A 326 14.22 -8.51 34.58
CA PRO A 326 15.59 -8.20 34.17
C PRO A 326 15.99 -9.07 32.99
N TYR A 327 16.55 -8.48 31.96
CA TYR A 327 17.01 -9.19 30.76
C TYR A 327 18.31 -8.58 30.23
N LYS A 328 19.39 -9.37 30.21
CA LYS A 328 20.74 -8.93 29.78
C LYS A 328 21.20 -7.62 30.43
N GLY A 329 20.90 -7.42 31.71
CA GLY A 329 21.32 -6.27 32.49
C GLY A 329 20.42 -5.01 32.33
N VAL A 330 19.34 -5.09 31.57
CA VAL A 330 18.38 -3.98 31.36
C VAL A 330 16.95 -4.42 31.70
N ALA A 331 16.03 -3.43 31.80
CA ALA A 331 14.61 -3.70 32.02
C ALA A 331 13.92 -4.15 30.71
N ALA A 332 13.17 -5.25 30.79
CA ALA A 332 12.35 -5.78 29.71
C ALA A 332 10.98 -6.25 30.22
N LEU A 333 10.09 -6.59 29.31
CA LEU A 333 8.77 -7.18 29.60
C LEU A 333 8.71 -8.60 29.07
N ASP A 334 8.24 -9.55 29.89
CA ASP A 334 7.86 -10.89 29.48
C ASP A 334 6.39 -10.92 29.07
N LEU A 335 6.14 -10.54 27.82
CA LEU A 335 4.79 -10.55 27.23
C LEU A 335 4.32 -11.97 26.90
N ASP A 336 5.27 -12.91 26.70
CA ASP A 336 4.95 -14.30 26.38
C ASP A 336 4.23 -15.00 27.53
N SER A 337 4.73 -14.82 28.76
CA SER A 337 4.11 -15.36 29.98
C SER A 337 2.87 -14.54 30.43
N PHE A 338 2.84 -13.25 30.12
CA PHE A 338 1.74 -12.37 30.54
C PHE A 338 0.45 -12.61 29.74
N LEU A 339 0.56 -12.79 28.42
CA LEU A 339 -0.59 -12.92 27.51
C LEU A 339 -1.14 -14.34 27.56
N GLY A 340 -2.31 -14.51 28.20
CA GLY A 340 -3.07 -15.77 28.18
C GLY A 340 -3.67 -16.08 26.80
N ASP A 341 -4.19 -17.29 26.61
CA ASP A 341 -4.74 -17.77 25.33
C ASP A 341 -5.85 -16.88 24.76
N GLU A 342 -6.72 -16.35 25.61
CA GLU A 342 -7.81 -15.45 25.18
C GLU A 342 -7.25 -14.14 24.61
N ALA A 343 -6.31 -13.49 25.30
CA ALA A 343 -5.66 -12.27 24.83
C ALA A 343 -4.90 -12.53 23.53
N ARG A 344 -4.15 -13.62 23.44
CA ARG A 344 -3.43 -14.01 22.21
C ARG A 344 -4.38 -14.19 21.04
N SER A 345 -5.55 -14.83 21.25
CA SER A 345 -6.58 -15.02 20.21
C SER A 345 -7.15 -13.69 19.74
N LYS A 346 -7.54 -12.78 20.67
CA LYS A 346 -8.03 -11.44 20.34
C LYS A 346 -7.01 -10.61 19.59
N LEU A 347 -5.75 -10.69 19.98
CA LEU A 347 -4.64 -10.01 19.33
C LEU A 347 -4.16 -10.71 18.04
N ARG A 348 -4.81 -11.79 17.63
CA ARG A 348 -4.45 -12.57 16.42
C ARG A 348 -2.99 -13.02 16.41
N ILE A 349 -2.47 -13.40 17.58
CA ILE A 349 -1.13 -13.95 17.73
C ILE A 349 -1.17 -15.45 17.40
N PRO A 350 -0.36 -15.95 16.45
CA PRO A 350 -0.38 -17.35 16.08
C PRO A 350 -0.15 -18.28 17.28
N LYS A 351 -0.90 -19.40 17.33
CA LYS A 351 -0.76 -20.39 18.37
C LYS A 351 0.67 -20.96 18.38
N GLY A 352 1.30 -20.98 19.55
CA GLY A 352 2.67 -21.48 19.71
C GLY A 352 3.79 -20.50 19.33
N LEU A 353 3.47 -19.30 18.86
CA LEU A 353 4.47 -18.27 18.63
C LEU A 353 5.04 -17.80 19.98
N LYS A 354 6.35 -17.89 20.14
CA LYS A 354 7.07 -17.32 21.30
C LYS A 354 7.36 -15.85 21.06
N ILE A 355 7.02 -15.02 22.03
CA ILE A 355 7.27 -13.57 21.99
C ILE A 355 8.57 -13.32 22.78
N PRO A 356 9.66 -12.85 22.13
CA PRO A 356 10.89 -12.51 22.84
C PRO A 356 10.63 -11.38 23.86
N PRO A 357 11.43 -11.28 24.94
CA PRO A 357 11.33 -10.18 25.88
C PRO A 357 11.41 -8.82 25.17
N LEU A 358 10.49 -7.92 25.50
CA LEU A 358 10.47 -6.56 24.97
C LEU A 358 11.41 -5.70 25.83
N VAL A 359 12.57 -5.35 25.31
CA VAL A 359 13.52 -4.45 25.98
C VAL A 359 12.99 -3.02 25.96
N LEU A 360 13.01 -2.32 27.09
CA LEU A 360 12.44 -0.97 27.24
C LEU A 360 13.48 0.14 27.09
N MET A 361 14.71 -0.11 27.55
CA MET A 361 15.78 0.91 27.58
C MET A 361 17.14 0.27 27.35
N ARG A 362 18.08 1.09 26.91
CA ARG A 362 19.50 0.71 26.81
C ARG A 362 20.19 0.81 28.17
N SER A 363 21.43 0.32 28.24
CA SER A 363 22.27 0.41 29.44
C SER A 363 22.60 1.84 29.86
N ASP A 364 22.56 2.79 28.94
CA ASP A 364 22.77 4.24 29.18
C ASP A 364 21.50 4.96 29.66
N GLY A 365 20.38 4.25 29.82
CA GLY A 365 19.11 4.79 30.27
C GLY A 365 18.24 5.39 29.17
N THR A 366 18.68 5.39 27.90
CA THR A 366 17.85 5.87 26.78
C THR A 366 16.78 4.86 26.41
N THR A 367 15.57 5.34 26.05
CA THR A 367 14.46 4.49 25.61
C THR A 367 14.72 3.88 24.25
N LEU A 368 14.26 2.64 24.06
CA LEU A 368 14.24 2.01 22.75
C LEU A 368 13.04 2.47 21.92
N TYR A 369 13.16 2.31 20.60
CA TYR A 369 12.12 2.68 19.63
C TYR A 369 10.75 2.14 19.99
N THR A 370 10.66 0.93 20.52
CA THR A 370 9.37 0.29 20.82
C THR A 370 8.55 1.06 21.87
N VAL A 371 9.17 1.69 22.87
CA VAL A 371 8.45 2.52 23.85
C VAL A 371 7.85 3.75 23.16
N ARG A 372 8.61 4.36 22.25
CA ARG A 372 8.16 5.50 21.43
C ARG A 372 6.99 5.09 20.51
N ASP A 373 7.06 3.90 19.90
CA ASP A 373 5.99 3.36 19.06
C ASP A 373 4.70 3.09 19.85
N ILE A 374 4.81 2.64 21.11
CA ILE A 374 3.66 2.47 22.00
C ILE A 374 3.01 3.83 22.28
N ALA A 375 3.81 4.83 22.65
CA ALA A 375 3.33 6.19 22.92
C ALA A 375 2.68 6.78 21.65
N TYR A 376 3.31 6.63 20.49
CA TYR A 376 2.76 7.10 19.22
C TYR A 376 1.48 6.38 18.84
N THR A 377 1.37 5.10 19.11
CA THR A 377 0.13 4.35 18.84
C THR A 377 -1.03 4.85 19.71
N ILE A 378 -0.78 5.09 20.99
CA ILE A 378 -1.77 5.70 21.90
C ILE A 378 -2.16 7.09 21.39
N PHE A 379 -1.20 7.90 20.97
CA PHE A 379 -1.44 9.21 20.37
C PHE A 379 -2.35 9.13 19.14
N LYS A 380 -2.07 8.22 18.17
CA LYS A 380 -2.88 8.03 16.96
C LYS A 380 -4.34 7.70 17.28
N PHE A 381 -4.59 6.78 18.20
CA PHE A 381 -5.95 6.43 18.61
C PHE A 381 -6.69 7.60 19.26
N ASN A 382 -6.02 8.34 20.13
CA ASN A 382 -6.64 9.44 20.87
C ASN A 382 -6.85 10.68 20.00
N GLN A 383 -5.82 11.11 19.26
CA GLN A 383 -5.85 12.35 18.48
C GLN A 383 -6.93 12.33 17.40
N PHE A 384 -7.15 11.20 16.74
CA PHE A 384 -8.17 11.06 15.71
C PHE A 384 -9.45 10.37 16.23
N ASN A 385 -9.47 9.99 17.50
CA ASN A 385 -10.50 9.14 18.08
C ASN A 385 -10.76 7.90 17.20
N ALA A 386 -9.68 7.24 16.82
CA ALA A 386 -9.69 6.21 15.78
C ALA A 386 -10.42 4.94 16.25
N ASP A 387 -11.17 4.32 15.33
CA ASP A 387 -11.75 3.00 15.50
C ASP A 387 -10.80 1.90 15.04
N LEU A 388 -9.85 2.23 14.14
CA LEU A 388 -8.84 1.33 13.60
C LEU A 388 -7.58 2.15 13.26
N VAL A 389 -6.41 1.62 13.60
CA VAL A 389 -5.11 2.13 13.15
C VAL A 389 -4.44 1.07 12.30
N ILE A 390 -3.97 1.44 11.12
CA ILE A 390 -3.26 0.58 10.17
C ILE A 390 -1.84 1.10 10.02
N ASN A 391 -0.87 0.29 10.45
CA ASN A 391 0.55 0.55 10.24
C ASN A 391 1.02 -0.23 9.00
N VAL A 392 1.42 0.48 7.95
CA VAL A 392 1.99 -0.13 6.74
C VAL A 392 3.50 -0.23 6.91
N ILE A 393 3.97 -1.39 7.33
CA ILE A 393 5.37 -1.61 7.75
C ILE A 393 5.87 -2.94 7.17
N ALA A 394 7.17 -3.04 6.87
CA ALA A 394 7.80 -4.24 6.32
C ALA A 394 7.66 -5.46 7.25
N GLU A 395 7.69 -6.65 6.65
CA GLU A 395 7.46 -7.93 7.34
C GLU A 395 8.48 -8.20 8.46
N GLU A 396 9.70 -7.67 8.34
CA GLU A 396 10.74 -7.80 9.36
C GLU A 396 10.31 -7.20 10.72
N GLN A 397 9.34 -6.29 10.73
CA GLN A 397 8.79 -5.69 11.94
C GLN A 397 7.62 -6.48 12.55
N TYR A 398 7.39 -7.73 12.10
CA TYR A 398 6.26 -8.54 12.57
C TYR A 398 6.31 -8.78 14.10
N ILE A 399 7.45 -9.19 14.64
CA ILE A 399 7.61 -9.41 16.10
C ILE A 399 7.49 -8.11 16.90
N PRO A 400 8.17 -6.99 16.54
CA PRO A 400 7.93 -5.70 17.18
C PRO A 400 6.46 -5.25 17.19
N GLN A 401 5.71 -5.50 16.12
CA GLN A 401 4.28 -5.16 16.07
C GLN A 401 3.41 -6.05 16.97
N ILE A 402 3.80 -7.30 17.19
CA ILE A 402 3.17 -8.18 18.21
C ILE A 402 3.50 -7.67 19.61
N GLN A 403 4.75 -7.35 19.89
CA GLN A 403 5.17 -6.81 21.17
C GLN A 403 4.45 -5.49 21.48
N LEU A 404 4.29 -4.61 20.50
CA LEU A 404 3.53 -3.37 20.60
C LEU A 404 2.08 -3.62 21.05
N ARG A 405 1.38 -4.57 20.39
CA ARG A 405 0.00 -4.93 20.77
C ARG A 405 -0.07 -5.57 22.16
N GLY A 406 0.88 -6.43 22.49
CA GLY A 406 0.98 -7.02 23.83
C GLY A 406 1.25 -5.99 24.93
N ALA A 407 2.06 -4.98 24.66
CA ALA A 407 2.32 -3.89 25.60
C ALA A 407 1.09 -2.98 25.78
N LEU A 408 0.33 -2.71 24.72
CA LEU A 408 -0.95 -1.98 24.82
C LEU A 408 -1.97 -2.74 25.68
N GLU A 409 -2.08 -4.06 25.51
CA GLU A 409 -2.92 -4.93 26.34
C GLU A 409 -2.50 -4.87 27.81
N LEU A 410 -1.19 -4.98 28.08
CA LEU A 410 -0.60 -4.87 29.42
C LEU A 410 -0.93 -3.52 30.09
N LEU A 411 -0.96 -2.43 29.34
CA LEU A 411 -1.28 -1.10 29.82
C LEU A 411 -2.80 -0.83 29.95
N GLY A 412 -3.66 -1.83 29.66
CA GLY A 412 -5.12 -1.69 29.73
C GLY A 412 -5.76 -1.05 28.51
N TYR A 413 -5.01 -0.84 27.42
CA TYR A 413 -5.51 -0.34 26.14
C TYR A 413 -6.00 -1.47 25.22
N SER A 414 -6.77 -2.44 25.74
CA SER A 414 -7.24 -3.63 25.00
C SER A 414 -7.92 -3.26 23.69
N ARG A 415 -8.78 -2.22 23.68
CA ARG A 415 -9.43 -1.73 22.46
C ARG A 415 -8.43 -1.30 21.40
N PHE A 416 -7.32 -0.67 21.78
CA PHE A 416 -6.28 -0.21 20.85
C PHE A 416 -5.48 -1.42 20.33
N ALA A 417 -5.13 -2.33 21.23
CA ALA A 417 -4.41 -3.55 20.89
C ALA A 417 -5.15 -4.43 19.86
N GLU A 418 -6.48 -4.60 20.04
CA GLU A 418 -7.34 -5.37 19.12
C GLU A 418 -7.54 -4.68 17.76
N ASN A 419 -7.52 -3.34 17.73
CA ASN A 419 -7.78 -2.51 16.55
C ASN A 419 -6.52 -1.86 15.96
N LEU A 420 -5.34 -2.34 16.33
CA LEU A 420 -4.08 -2.04 15.66
C LEU A 420 -3.78 -3.13 14.63
N LEU A 421 -3.72 -2.75 13.35
CA LEU A 421 -3.42 -3.67 12.26
C LEU A 421 -2.04 -3.40 11.69
N HIS A 422 -1.20 -4.43 11.65
CA HIS A 422 0.03 -4.43 10.88
C HIS A 422 -0.29 -4.89 9.45
N TYR A 423 -0.30 -3.94 8.50
CA TYR A 423 -0.38 -4.25 7.08
C TYR A 423 1.03 -4.48 6.56
N SER A 424 1.47 -5.74 6.66
CA SER A 424 2.85 -6.11 6.34
C SER A 424 3.09 -6.24 4.83
N TYR A 425 4.30 -5.90 4.39
CA TYR A 425 4.70 -6.08 3.01
C TYR A 425 6.10 -6.68 2.89
N GLY A 426 6.28 -7.48 1.82
CA GLY A 426 7.57 -8.09 1.49
C GLY A 426 8.49 -7.13 0.71
N MET A 427 9.73 -7.55 0.52
CA MET A 427 10.77 -6.80 -0.18
C MET A 427 10.41 -6.49 -1.63
N VAL A 428 10.94 -5.38 -2.17
CA VAL A 428 10.86 -5.03 -3.59
C VAL A 428 12.24 -5.00 -4.23
N ASN A 429 12.33 -5.54 -5.44
CA ASN A 429 13.53 -5.52 -6.25
C ASN A 429 13.21 -5.06 -7.69
N ILE A 430 14.09 -4.28 -8.29
CA ILE A 430 13.97 -3.87 -9.69
C ILE A 430 15.11 -4.54 -10.49
N GLN A 431 14.74 -5.29 -11.52
CA GLN A 431 15.70 -6.00 -12.37
C GLN A 431 16.65 -5.00 -13.05
N GLY A 432 17.94 -5.33 -13.04
CA GLY A 432 18.97 -4.45 -13.59
C GLY A 432 19.42 -3.31 -12.67
N LEU A 433 18.77 -3.09 -11.53
CA LEU A 433 19.18 -2.13 -10.51
C LEU A 433 19.65 -2.90 -9.27
N ARG A 434 20.96 -2.95 -9.05
CA ARG A 434 21.50 -3.60 -7.84
C ARG A 434 21.60 -2.59 -6.70
N MET A 435 20.88 -2.83 -5.62
CA MET A 435 21.17 -2.22 -4.33
C MET A 435 22.43 -2.86 -3.76
N SER A 436 23.38 -2.05 -3.38
CA SER A 436 24.51 -2.47 -2.57
C SER A 436 24.43 -1.73 -1.24
N GLY A 437 23.68 -2.30 -0.30
CA GLY A 437 23.58 -1.76 1.07
C GLY A 437 24.96 -1.67 1.75
N ARG A 438 25.89 -2.56 1.39
CA ARG A 438 27.29 -2.53 1.86
C ARG A 438 28.14 -1.46 1.19
N LEU A 439 27.81 -1.04 -0.03
CA LEU A 439 28.57 -0.05 -0.81
C LEU A 439 27.89 1.35 -0.81
N GLY A 440 26.93 1.63 0.07
CA GLY A 440 26.27 2.93 0.18
C GLY A 440 25.47 3.37 -1.06
N LYS A 441 25.28 2.49 -2.04
CA LYS A 441 24.54 2.81 -3.25
C LYS A 441 23.05 2.54 -3.06
N ILE A 442 22.35 3.54 -2.56
CA ILE A 442 20.89 3.55 -2.40
C ILE A 442 20.29 4.06 -3.72
N ILE A 443 19.35 3.31 -4.30
CA ILE A 443 18.59 3.75 -5.46
C ILE A 443 17.41 4.58 -4.98
N THR A 444 17.38 5.84 -5.34
CA THR A 444 16.30 6.76 -4.97
C THR A 444 15.04 6.53 -5.80
N ILE A 445 13.88 6.94 -5.28
CA ILE A 445 12.63 6.93 -6.06
C ILE A 445 12.76 7.89 -7.26
N ASP A 446 13.47 9.01 -7.09
CA ASP A 446 13.69 9.98 -8.17
C ASP A 446 14.47 9.35 -9.33
N GLU A 447 15.56 8.59 -9.05
CA GLU A 447 16.33 7.88 -10.09
C GLU A 447 15.48 6.81 -10.82
N ILE A 448 14.58 6.12 -10.12
CA ILE A 448 13.64 5.17 -10.73
C ILE A 448 12.68 5.92 -11.65
N TYR A 449 12.17 7.06 -11.18
CA TYR A 449 11.21 7.87 -11.90
C TYR A 449 11.81 8.48 -13.18
N GLU A 450 13.03 9.01 -13.13
CA GLU A 450 13.79 9.52 -14.30
C GLU A 450 13.98 8.45 -15.38
N LYS A 451 14.30 7.21 -14.99
CA LYS A 451 14.40 6.09 -15.92
C LYS A 451 13.04 5.75 -16.55
N LEU A 452 11.98 5.74 -15.75
CA LEU A 452 10.62 5.52 -16.26
C LEU A 452 10.18 6.63 -17.21
N ASP A 453 10.42 7.90 -16.87
CA ASP A 453 10.15 9.05 -17.75
C ASP A 453 10.81 8.84 -19.12
N SER A 454 12.10 8.50 -19.13
CA SER A 454 12.83 8.25 -20.36
C SER A 454 12.25 7.10 -21.20
N ILE A 455 11.87 5.99 -20.56
CA ILE A 455 11.25 4.83 -21.24
C ILE A 455 9.87 5.20 -21.79
N VAL A 456 9.03 5.84 -21.00
CA VAL A 456 7.66 6.25 -21.39
C VAL A 456 7.74 7.26 -22.53
N ARG A 457 8.61 8.25 -22.44
CA ARG A 457 8.85 9.28 -23.46
C ARG A 457 9.23 8.66 -24.82
N ASN A 458 10.12 7.68 -24.83
CA ASN A 458 10.51 6.99 -26.05
C ASN A 458 9.34 6.21 -26.66
N LYS A 459 8.58 5.46 -25.83
CA LYS A 459 7.39 4.71 -26.29
C LYS A 459 6.28 5.61 -26.84
N LEU A 460 6.05 6.77 -26.22
CA LEU A 460 5.07 7.73 -26.71
C LEU A 460 5.50 8.35 -28.04
N LYS A 461 6.79 8.69 -28.21
CA LYS A 461 7.33 9.19 -29.49
C LYS A 461 7.12 8.18 -30.61
N GLU A 462 7.37 6.91 -30.38
CA GLU A 462 7.18 5.83 -31.36
C GLU A 462 5.71 5.66 -31.77
N LYS A 463 4.78 5.87 -30.83
CA LYS A 463 3.33 5.70 -31.06
C LYS A 463 2.58 6.99 -31.40
N GLY A 464 3.24 8.15 -31.42
CA GLY A 464 2.61 9.45 -31.64
C GLY A 464 1.68 9.87 -30.50
N GLY A 465 1.98 9.45 -29.27
CA GLY A 465 1.17 9.72 -28.10
C GLY A 465 1.39 11.09 -27.48
N ASP A 466 0.55 11.43 -26.50
CA ASP A 466 0.54 12.72 -25.82
C ASP A 466 1.65 12.82 -24.77
N MET A 467 2.58 13.74 -25.00
CA MET A 467 3.74 13.94 -24.14
C MET A 467 3.42 14.64 -22.80
N GLU A 468 2.24 15.21 -22.63
CA GLU A 468 1.83 15.84 -21.37
C GLU A 468 1.51 14.82 -20.27
N ASN A 469 1.25 13.56 -20.64
CA ASN A 469 0.80 12.51 -19.73
C ASN A 469 1.94 11.59 -19.20
N ILE A 470 3.21 11.94 -19.45
CA ILE A 470 4.35 11.06 -19.08
C ILE A 470 4.34 10.70 -17.60
N ASP A 471 4.17 11.68 -16.72
CA ASP A 471 4.17 11.47 -15.26
C ASP A 471 3.01 10.56 -14.82
N ASP A 472 1.82 10.75 -15.36
CA ASP A 472 0.65 9.93 -15.06
C ASP A 472 0.82 8.48 -15.55
N ILE A 473 1.48 8.28 -16.69
CA ILE A 473 1.79 6.95 -17.24
C ILE A 473 2.87 6.25 -16.41
N ALA A 474 3.94 6.97 -16.02
CA ALA A 474 4.99 6.43 -15.17
C ALA A 474 4.44 6.03 -13.78
N ASN A 475 3.59 6.88 -13.20
CA ASN A 475 2.91 6.60 -11.94
C ASN A 475 1.98 5.37 -12.06
N ALA A 476 1.20 5.26 -13.13
CA ALA A 476 0.34 4.12 -13.39
C ALA A 476 1.15 2.81 -13.49
N ALA A 477 2.31 2.85 -14.16
CA ALA A 477 3.20 1.70 -14.29
C ALA A 477 3.68 1.20 -12.93
N LEU A 478 4.17 2.09 -12.05
CA LEU A 478 4.62 1.74 -10.70
C LEU A 478 3.49 1.23 -9.81
N ARG A 479 2.36 1.94 -9.79
CA ARG A 479 1.20 1.56 -8.97
C ARG A 479 0.66 0.19 -9.36
N TYR A 480 0.46 -0.05 -10.65
CA TYR A 480 0.01 -1.35 -11.13
C TYR A 480 0.98 -2.47 -10.74
N ALA A 481 2.30 -2.29 -10.98
CA ALA A 481 3.30 -3.29 -10.66
C ALA A 481 3.28 -3.67 -9.17
N ILE A 482 3.15 -2.69 -8.29
CA ILE A 482 3.15 -2.90 -6.83
C ILE A 482 1.82 -3.47 -6.33
N LEU A 483 0.68 -2.97 -6.85
CA LEU A 483 -0.64 -3.35 -6.38
C LEU A 483 -1.18 -4.65 -7.00
N SER A 484 -0.56 -5.16 -8.07
CA SER A 484 -0.95 -6.41 -8.73
C SER A 484 -0.49 -7.67 -7.99
N VAL A 485 0.33 -7.53 -6.95
CA VAL A 485 0.88 -8.62 -6.16
C VAL A 485 0.50 -8.42 -4.70
N SER A 486 0.06 -9.49 -4.03
CA SER A 486 -0.25 -9.45 -2.59
C SER A 486 0.86 -8.80 -1.79
N ALA A 487 0.49 -7.91 -0.86
CA ALA A 487 1.46 -7.09 -0.12
C ALA A 487 2.55 -7.94 0.57
N ASN A 488 2.19 -9.06 1.17
CA ASN A 488 3.12 -9.94 1.91
C ASN A 488 4.06 -10.77 1.03
N LYS A 489 3.88 -10.78 -0.31
CA LYS A 489 4.79 -11.50 -1.21
C LYS A 489 5.94 -10.60 -1.66
N PRO A 490 7.17 -11.09 -1.78
CA PRO A 490 8.24 -10.33 -2.39
C PRO A 490 7.90 -9.99 -3.85
N LEU A 491 8.35 -8.85 -4.31
CA LEU A 491 8.07 -8.32 -5.65
C LEU A 491 9.36 -8.05 -6.41
N SER A 492 9.43 -8.52 -7.66
CA SER A 492 10.48 -8.14 -8.60
C SER A 492 9.85 -7.75 -9.94
N PHE A 493 10.28 -6.63 -10.52
CA PHE A 493 9.79 -6.18 -11.82
C PHE A 493 10.88 -5.52 -12.68
N ASP A 494 10.63 -5.49 -13.98
CA ASP A 494 11.44 -4.80 -15.00
C ASP A 494 10.73 -3.52 -15.46
N LEU A 495 11.48 -2.42 -15.57
CA LEU A 495 10.92 -1.11 -15.92
C LEU A 495 10.31 -1.07 -17.33
N ASN A 496 10.89 -1.78 -18.29
CA ASN A 496 10.35 -1.84 -19.65
C ASN A 496 9.03 -2.61 -19.70
N ARG A 497 8.93 -3.68 -18.90
CA ARG A 497 7.74 -4.52 -18.84
C ARG A 497 6.55 -3.80 -18.19
N ILE A 498 6.77 -3.11 -17.08
CA ILE A 498 5.69 -2.40 -16.37
C ILE A 498 5.14 -1.20 -17.14
N THR A 499 5.87 -0.68 -18.12
CA THR A 499 5.46 0.42 -19.01
C THR A 499 4.85 -0.07 -20.33
N SER A 500 4.43 -1.33 -20.43
CA SER A 500 3.77 -1.86 -21.63
C SER A 500 2.40 -1.22 -21.84
N PHE A 501 2.05 -0.87 -23.09
CA PHE A 501 0.70 -0.42 -23.49
C PHE A 501 -0.19 -1.56 -23.99
N GLU A 502 0.34 -2.79 -24.04
CA GLU A 502 -0.31 -3.91 -24.72
C GLU A 502 -0.90 -4.93 -23.75
N GLN A 503 -0.32 -5.06 -22.55
CA GLN A 503 -0.78 -6.04 -21.56
C GLN A 503 -0.17 -5.84 -20.17
N ASN A 504 -0.88 -6.29 -19.13
CA ASN A 504 -0.37 -6.48 -17.76
C ASN A 504 0.37 -5.27 -17.17
N SER A 505 -0.17 -4.08 -17.35
CA SER A 505 0.44 -2.84 -16.85
C SER A 505 -0.61 -1.76 -16.54
N GLY A 506 -0.22 -0.75 -15.76
CA GLY A 506 -1.03 0.44 -15.53
C GLY A 506 -1.33 1.22 -16.81
N PRO A 507 -0.30 1.51 -17.64
CA PRO A 507 -0.51 2.13 -18.95
C PRO A 507 -1.47 1.38 -19.87
N TYR A 508 -1.51 0.05 -19.81
CA TYR A 508 -2.49 -0.74 -20.55
C TYR A 508 -3.94 -0.49 -20.09
N LEU A 509 -4.16 -0.38 -18.78
CA LEU A 509 -5.50 -0.04 -18.25
C LEU A 509 -5.90 1.38 -18.64
N GLN A 510 -4.98 2.34 -18.56
CA GLN A 510 -5.21 3.73 -19.02
C GLN A 510 -5.53 3.79 -20.51
N TYR A 511 -4.79 3.06 -21.33
CA TYR A 511 -5.05 2.96 -22.78
C TYR A 511 -6.43 2.37 -23.08
N THR A 512 -6.85 1.33 -22.34
CA THR A 512 -8.18 0.74 -22.50
C THR A 512 -9.28 1.75 -22.15
N TYR A 513 -9.10 2.51 -21.08
CA TYR A 513 -10.01 3.60 -20.70
C TYR A 513 -10.08 4.70 -21.78
N ALA A 514 -8.92 5.18 -22.24
CA ALA A 514 -8.83 6.18 -23.30
C ALA A 514 -9.55 5.72 -24.58
N ARG A 515 -9.34 4.45 -24.98
CA ARG A 515 -10.04 3.82 -26.11
C ARG A 515 -11.56 3.87 -25.92
N ALA A 516 -12.07 3.46 -24.75
CA ALA A 516 -13.50 3.47 -24.47
C ALA A 516 -14.11 4.89 -24.53
N VAL A 517 -13.47 5.87 -23.92
CA VAL A 517 -13.90 7.28 -23.93
C VAL A 517 -13.88 7.85 -25.36
N ASN A 518 -12.84 7.57 -26.12
CA ASN A 518 -12.73 8.03 -27.51
C ASN A 518 -13.80 7.43 -28.44
N ILE A 519 -14.21 6.18 -28.22
CA ILE A 519 -15.34 5.58 -28.95
C ILE A 519 -16.63 6.36 -28.66
N LEU A 520 -16.90 6.65 -27.39
CA LEU A 520 -18.09 7.40 -26.99
C LEU A 520 -18.08 8.85 -27.51
N ALA A 521 -16.92 9.52 -27.45
CA ALA A 521 -16.77 10.90 -27.93
C ALA A 521 -16.96 11.04 -29.46
N LYS A 522 -16.65 9.99 -30.23
CA LYS A 522 -16.83 9.95 -31.68
C LYS A 522 -18.23 9.49 -32.10
N SER A 523 -19.05 9.01 -31.18
CA SER A 523 -20.44 8.65 -31.47
C SER A 523 -21.29 9.90 -31.66
N THR A 524 -22.13 9.89 -32.69
CA THR A 524 -23.12 10.92 -32.94
C THR A 524 -24.47 10.59 -32.31
N GLU A 525 -24.64 9.37 -31.82
CA GLU A 525 -25.90 8.91 -31.26
C GLU A 525 -25.97 9.17 -29.75
N SER A 526 -27.16 9.62 -29.31
CA SER A 526 -27.53 9.63 -27.90
C SER A 526 -27.95 8.22 -27.47
N LEU A 527 -27.46 7.78 -26.30
CA LEU A 527 -27.85 6.48 -25.73
C LEU A 527 -29.36 6.44 -25.47
N SER A 528 -30.03 5.43 -26.03
CA SER A 528 -31.48 5.19 -25.87
C SER A 528 -31.75 3.70 -25.66
N MET A 529 -32.31 3.38 -24.49
CA MET A 529 -32.57 2.00 -24.07
C MET A 529 -33.59 1.29 -24.97
N ASP A 530 -34.55 2.03 -25.49
CA ASP A 530 -35.64 1.48 -26.34
C ASP A 530 -35.11 0.95 -27.69
N LYS A 531 -33.93 1.40 -28.10
CA LYS A 531 -33.33 1.04 -29.41
C LYS A 531 -32.34 -0.13 -29.29
N VAL A 532 -32.14 -0.70 -28.09
CA VAL A 532 -31.15 -1.76 -27.88
C VAL A 532 -31.62 -3.09 -28.45
N ASP A 533 -30.82 -3.71 -29.34
CA ASP A 533 -31.02 -5.10 -29.77
C ASP A 533 -30.34 -6.07 -28.78
N PHE A 534 -31.11 -6.61 -27.86
CA PHE A 534 -30.62 -7.57 -26.87
C PHE A 534 -30.21 -8.95 -27.45
N ASN A 535 -30.57 -9.27 -28.69
CA ASN A 535 -30.12 -10.51 -29.33
C ASN A 535 -28.62 -10.49 -29.66
N ASP A 536 -28.01 -9.30 -29.77
CA ASP A 536 -26.56 -9.13 -29.94
C ASP A 536 -25.77 -9.27 -28.62
N LEU A 537 -26.43 -9.44 -27.46
CA LEU A 537 -25.80 -9.60 -26.14
C LEU A 537 -25.29 -11.03 -25.92
N VAL A 538 -24.34 -11.43 -26.73
CA VAL A 538 -23.73 -12.77 -26.76
C VAL A 538 -22.21 -12.70 -26.75
N GLY A 539 -21.55 -13.82 -26.46
CA GLY A 539 -20.09 -13.93 -26.50
C GLY A 539 -19.37 -12.94 -25.55
N ASP A 540 -18.37 -12.24 -26.08
CA ASP A 540 -17.57 -11.30 -25.30
C ASP A 540 -18.43 -10.14 -24.71
N LYS A 541 -19.47 -9.69 -25.40
CA LYS A 541 -20.39 -8.64 -24.91
C LYS A 541 -21.14 -9.08 -23.65
N ARG A 542 -21.62 -10.34 -23.65
CA ARG A 542 -22.22 -10.97 -22.46
C ARG A 542 -21.23 -11.00 -21.29
N LYS A 543 -20.02 -11.44 -21.57
CA LYS A 543 -18.95 -11.52 -20.55
C LYS A 543 -18.63 -10.16 -19.96
N ILE A 544 -18.50 -9.11 -20.78
CA ILE A 544 -18.26 -7.75 -20.33
C ILE A 544 -19.42 -7.26 -19.45
N LEU A 545 -20.69 -7.48 -19.85
CA LEU A 545 -21.84 -7.11 -19.03
C LEU A 545 -21.80 -7.76 -17.64
N ILE A 546 -21.48 -9.03 -17.56
CA ILE A 546 -21.36 -9.75 -16.28
C ILE A 546 -20.21 -9.19 -15.44
N LEU A 547 -19.06 -8.86 -16.06
CA LEU A 547 -17.96 -8.19 -15.36
C LEU A 547 -18.40 -6.82 -14.82
N ILE A 548 -19.08 -6.00 -15.62
CA ILE A 548 -19.64 -4.73 -15.14
C ILE A 548 -20.55 -4.95 -13.93
N ALA A 549 -21.44 -5.95 -14.00
CA ALA A 549 -22.34 -6.31 -12.90
C ALA A 549 -21.61 -6.74 -11.61
N LYS A 550 -20.47 -7.43 -11.74
CA LYS A 550 -19.65 -7.92 -10.62
C LYS A 550 -18.79 -6.84 -9.96
N PHE A 551 -18.54 -5.74 -10.64
CA PHE A 551 -17.62 -4.69 -10.11
C PHE A 551 -17.96 -4.21 -8.70
N PRO A 552 -19.23 -3.92 -8.32
CA PRO A 552 -19.55 -3.50 -6.95
C PRO A 552 -19.17 -4.54 -5.90
N GLU A 553 -19.40 -5.83 -6.17
CA GLU A 553 -19.05 -6.92 -5.25
C GLU A 553 -17.52 -7.07 -5.14
N VAL A 554 -16.81 -6.99 -6.26
CA VAL A 554 -15.34 -7.06 -6.28
C VAL A 554 -14.73 -5.89 -5.51
N PHE A 555 -15.21 -4.67 -5.76
CA PHE A 555 -14.76 -3.48 -5.02
C PHE A 555 -14.95 -3.67 -3.52
N LYS A 556 -16.17 -4.02 -3.09
CA LYS A 556 -16.48 -4.24 -1.68
C LYS A 556 -15.55 -5.28 -1.06
N ASN A 557 -15.43 -6.46 -1.67
CA ASN A 557 -14.65 -7.56 -1.13
C ASN A 557 -13.16 -7.24 -1.09
N ALA A 558 -12.62 -6.60 -2.12
CA ALA A 558 -11.22 -6.20 -2.16
C ALA A 558 -10.88 -5.22 -1.03
N ILE A 559 -11.74 -4.24 -0.77
CA ILE A 559 -11.47 -3.21 0.23
C ILE A 559 -11.73 -3.73 1.65
N ASP A 560 -12.86 -4.40 1.88
CA ASP A 560 -13.22 -4.93 3.20
C ASP A 560 -12.20 -5.99 3.70
N ASN A 561 -11.52 -6.70 2.78
CA ASN A 561 -10.45 -7.64 3.09
C ASN A 561 -9.02 -7.08 2.89
N LEU A 562 -8.87 -5.80 2.53
CA LEU A 562 -7.59 -5.13 2.27
C LEU A 562 -6.73 -5.83 1.20
N ARG A 563 -7.37 -6.36 0.14
CA ARG A 563 -6.77 -7.12 -0.95
C ARG A 563 -6.87 -6.36 -2.28
N LEU A 564 -6.07 -5.30 -2.40
CA LEU A 564 -6.11 -4.43 -3.58
C LEU A 564 -5.73 -5.17 -4.88
N GLU A 565 -4.93 -6.22 -4.78
CA GLU A 565 -4.56 -7.09 -5.90
C GLU A 565 -5.77 -7.74 -6.59
N ASP A 566 -6.83 -8.01 -5.86
CA ASP A 566 -8.07 -8.58 -6.42
C ASP A 566 -8.77 -7.56 -7.34
N LEU A 567 -8.78 -6.29 -6.95
CA LEU A 567 -9.30 -5.21 -7.79
C LEU A 567 -8.45 -5.00 -9.05
N VAL A 568 -7.12 -5.03 -8.92
CA VAL A 568 -6.21 -4.91 -10.07
C VAL A 568 -6.41 -6.07 -11.05
N ALA A 569 -6.52 -7.30 -10.55
CA ALA A 569 -6.76 -8.48 -11.38
C ALA A 569 -8.09 -8.38 -12.13
N PHE A 570 -9.13 -7.89 -11.47
CA PHE A 570 -10.45 -7.67 -12.07
C PHE A 570 -10.41 -6.61 -13.18
N LEU A 571 -9.79 -5.46 -12.96
CA LEU A 571 -9.68 -4.40 -13.98
C LEU A 571 -8.87 -4.87 -15.20
N ARG A 572 -7.86 -5.70 -14.98
CA ARG A 572 -7.11 -6.35 -16.05
C ARG A 572 -8.00 -7.28 -16.86
N GLU A 573 -8.76 -8.19 -16.20
CA GLU A 573 -9.67 -9.11 -16.89
C GLU A 573 -10.69 -8.34 -17.73
N LEU A 574 -11.29 -7.29 -17.18
CA LEU A 574 -12.23 -6.44 -17.92
C LEU A 574 -11.57 -5.82 -19.15
N SER A 575 -10.33 -5.33 -19.01
CA SER A 575 -9.58 -4.70 -20.10
C SER A 575 -9.23 -5.74 -21.19
N ASP A 576 -8.81 -6.95 -20.80
CA ASP A 576 -8.43 -8.02 -21.71
C ASP A 576 -9.65 -8.45 -22.57
N VAL A 577 -10.80 -8.67 -21.94
CA VAL A 577 -12.04 -9.05 -22.65
C VAL A 577 -12.52 -7.92 -23.53
N PHE A 578 -12.50 -6.67 -23.06
CA PHE A 578 -12.93 -5.51 -23.84
C PHE A 578 -12.05 -5.29 -25.08
N ASN A 579 -10.73 -5.35 -24.95
CA ASN A 579 -9.82 -5.14 -26.07
C ASN A 579 -9.93 -6.31 -27.07
N SER A 580 -10.02 -7.57 -26.60
CA SER A 580 -10.23 -8.73 -27.46
C SER A 580 -11.55 -8.64 -28.25
N TRP A 581 -12.61 -8.19 -27.62
CA TRP A 581 -13.89 -7.95 -28.30
C TRP A 581 -13.78 -6.82 -29.34
N TYR A 582 -13.21 -5.66 -28.95
CA TYR A 582 -13.11 -4.50 -29.84
C TYR A 582 -12.26 -4.76 -31.10
N ASP A 583 -11.27 -5.63 -31.01
CA ASP A 583 -10.42 -6.02 -32.15
C ASP A 583 -11.20 -6.88 -33.17
N LYS A 584 -12.21 -7.64 -32.72
CA LYS A 584 -13.07 -8.48 -33.57
C LYS A 584 -14.29 -7.72 -34.11
N GLU A 585 -14.90 -6.88 -33.29
CA GLU A 585 -16.17 -6.21 -33.59
C GLU A 585 -16.04 -4.70 -33.40
N ARG A 586 -16.08 -3.94 -34.49
CA ARG A 586 -16.05 -2.49 -34.42
C ARG A 586 -17.38 -1.94 -33.93
N VAL A 587 -17.35 -0.90 -33.09
CA VAL A 587 -18.56 -0.32 -32.46
C VAL A 587 -19.23 0.68 -33.41
N LEU A 588 -18.48 1.69 -33.87
CA LEU A 588 -19.05 2.79 -34.66
C LEU A 588 -19.35 2.43 -36.12
N GLN A 589 -18.73 1.40 -36.64
CA GLN A 589 -18.96 0.89 -38.01
C GLN A 589 -20.10 -0.13 -38.10
N GLU A 590 -20.69 -0.55 -36.97
CA GLU A 590 -21.88 -1.40 -36.97
C GLU A 590 -23.04 -0.66 -37.65
N GLN A 591 -23.65 -1.29 -38.68
CA GLN A 591 -24.70 -0.67 -39.48
C GLN A 591 -26.07 -0.74 -38.80
N ASP A 592 -26.33 -1.80 -38.09
CA ASP A 592 -27.57 -1.96 -37.33
C ASP A 592 -27.57 -1.04 -36.10
N LEU A 593 -28.55 -0.15 -36.04
CA LEU A 593 -28.66 0.82 -34.97
C LEU A 593 -28.86 0.18 -33.58
N GLY A 594 -29.62 -0.91 -33.50
CA GLY A 594 -29.91 -1.60 -32.24
C GLY A 594 -28.67 -2.28 -31.67
N ARG A 595 -27.89 -2.95 -32.53
CA ARG A 595 -26.60 -3.56 -32.17
C ARG A 595 -25.58 -2.49 -31.80
N ARG A 596 -25.47 -1.42 -32.60
CA ARG A 596 -24.58 -0.30 -32.30
C ARG A 596 -24.92 0.33 -30.95
N MET A 597 -26.20 0.50 -30.64
CA MET A 597 -26.67 1.03 -29.36
C MET A 597 -26.26 0.14 -28.19
N LEU A 598 -26.45 -1.19 -28.29
CA LEU A 598 -25.96 -2.15 -27.30
C LEU A 598 -24.47 -2.00 -27.05
N ARG A 599 -23.68 -1.95 -28.14
CA ARG A 599 -22.21 -1.85 -28.06
C ARG A 599 -21.78 -0.55 -27.37
N LEU A 600 -22.43 0.57 -27.66
CA LEU A 600 -22.17 1.88 -27.01
C LEU A 600 -22.45 1.83 -25.49
N TYR A 601 -23.54 1.18 -25.06
CA TYR A 601 -23.81 0.97 -23.65
C TYR A 601 -22.71 0.13 -22.97
N ILE A 602 -22.26 -0.95 -23.60
CA ILE A 602 -21.16 -1.79 -23.10
C ILE A 602 -19.89 -0.96 -22.94
N VAL A 603 -19.52 -0.16 -23.95
CA VAL A 603 -18.36 0.75 -23.89
C VAL A 603 -18.50 1.75 -22.75
N LYS A 604 -19.70 2.32 -22.54
CA LYS A 604 -19.97 3.23 -21.44
C LYS A 604 -19.78 2.55 -20.08
N GLY A 605 -20.28 1.34 -19.92
CA GLY A 605 -20.09 0.55 -18.68
C GLY A 605 -18.61 0.30 -18.38
N VAL A 606 -17.84 -0.12 -19.39
CA VAL A 606 -16.39 -0.32 -19.28
C VAL A 606 -15.67 0.96 -18.87
N SER A 607 -16.01 2.10 -19.51
CA SER A 607 -15.37 3.38 -19.19
C SER A 607 -15.62 3.81 -17.74
N VAL A 608 -16.84 3.64 -17.22
CA VAL A 608 -17.17 3.99 -15.82
C VAL A 608 -16.45 3.07 -14.83
N VAL A 609 -16.47 1.77 -15.07
CA VAL A 609 -15.80 0.80 -14.18
C VAL A 609 -14.29 1.02 -14.14
N LEU A 610 -13.65 1.24 -15.31
CA LEU A 610 -12.21 1.53 -15.36
C LEU A 610 -11.87 2.86 -14.66
N LYS A 611 -12.63 3.94 -14.91
CA LYS A 611 -12.44 5.23 -14.23
C LYS A 611 -12.47 5.07 -12.72
N ASN A 612 -13.50 4.41 -12.20
CA ASN A 612 -13.70 4.22 -10.77
C ASN A 612 -12.63 3.31 -10.15
N GLY A 613 -12.34 2.18 -10.78
CA GLY A 613 -11.31 1.26 -10.30
C GLY A 613 -9.91 1.88 -10.30
N LEU A 614 -9.53 2.59 -11.38
CA LEU A 614 -8.25 3.30 -11.47
C LEU A 614 -8.13 4.39 -10.39
N SER A 615 -9.20 5.17 -10.17
CA SER A 615 -9.23 6.21 -9.14
C SER A 615 -8.99 5.65 -7.74
N VAL A 616 -9.61 4.51 -7.39
CA VAL A 616 -9.40 3.82 -6.12
C VAL A 616 -7.94 3.40 -5.93
N LEU A 617 -7.28 2.97 -7.00
CA LEU A 617 -5.87 2.59 -6.99
C LEU A 617 -4.91 3.79 -7.03
N GLY A 618 -5.42 5.02 -7.13
CA GLY A 618 -4.62 6.24 -7.28
C GLY A 618 -3.99 6.39 -8.66
N ILE A 619 -4.49 5.69 -9.65
CA ILE A 619 -4.10 5.79 -11.06
C ILE A 619 -5.03 6.78 -11.76
N ARG A 620 -4.47 7.81 -12.37
CA ARG A 620 -5.25 8.77 -13.14
C ARG A 620 -5.76 8.14 -14.43
N SER A 621 -7.05 8.26 -14.70
CA SER A 621 -7.65 7.88 -15.98
C SER A 621 -7.37 8.97 -17.02
N LEU A 622 -6.81 8.59 -18.18
CA LEU A 622 -6.39 9.49 -19.25
C LEU A 622 -7.34 9.38 -20.44
N GLU A 623 -7.90 10.48 -20.90
CA GLU A 623 -8.78 10.49 -22.08
C GLU A 623 -7.99 10.40 -23.39
N ARG A 624 -6.69 10.79 -23.37
CA ARG A 624 -5.75 10.71 -24.50
C ARG A 624 -4.42 10.13 -24.03
N MET A 625 -3.82 9.31 -24.86
CA MET A 625 -2.50 8.72 -24.60
C MET A 625 -1.67 8.70 -25.89
#